data_a7936d0d52bd715ccbc6a23f1a509a10
#
_entry.id   a7936d0d52bd715ccbc6a23f1a509a10
#
_cell.length_a   1.000
_cell.length_b   1.000
_cell.length_c   1.000
_cell.angle_alpha   90.00
_cell.angle_beta   90.00
_cell.angle_gamma   90.00
#
_symmetry.space_group_name_H-M   'P 1'
#
loop_
_entity.id
_entity.type
_entity.pdbx_description
1 polymer ?
#
loop_
_entity_poly.entity_id
_entity_poly.type
_entity_poly.pdbx_seq_one_letter_code
_entity_poly.pdbx_strand_id
1 'polypeptide(L)' 'MAAMTLTAILHKEDDWYVAECPEVGTVSQGHTVEEAIANLKEATELYLEESPCVSSSASF' A
#
# COMPACT_ATOMS: atom_id res chain seq x y z
N MET A 1 -12.83 -7.55 -15.99
CA MET A 1 -12.25 -7.14 -15.04
C MET A 1 -10.84 -7.00 -15.19
N ALA A 2 -10.31 -6.08 -14.75
CA ALA A 2 -8.95 -5.82 -14.96
C ALA A 2 -8.14 -6.34 -13.84
N ALA A 3 -7.05 -6.92 -14.15
CA ALA A 3 -6.16 -7.37 -13.13
C ALA A 3 -5.12 -6.31 -13.01
N MET A 4 -4.92 -5.84 -11.81
CA MET A 4 -3.88 -4.89 -11.57
C MET A 4 -2.71 -5.59 -10.96
N THR A 5 -1.55 -5.33 -11.51
CA THR A 5 -0.34 -5.87 -10.94
C THR A 5 0.40 -4.74 -10.26
N LEU A 6 0.60 -4.88 -8.98
CA LEU A 6 1.32 -3.88 -8.22
C LEU A 6 2.59 -4.47 -7.67
N THR A 7 3.61 -3.64 -7.57
CA THR A 7 4.89 -4.09 -7.09
C THR A 7 5.02 -3.78 -5.62
N ALA A 8 5.55 -4.70 -4.88
CA ALA A 8 5.83 -4.48 -3.47
C ALA A 8 7.34 -4.55 -3.28
N ILE A 9 7.92 -3.48 -2.83
CA ILE A 9 9.34 -3.43 -2.54
C ILE A 9 9.49 -3.59 -1.05
N LEU A 10 10.25 -4.60 -0.65
CA LEU A 10 10.41 -4.89 0.76
C LEU A 10 11.85 -4.68 1.19
N HIS A 11 12.02 -4.14 2.37
CA HIS A 11 13.36 -4.09 2.94
C HIS A 11 13.23 -4.17 4.45
N LYS A 12 14.29 -4.59 5.09
CA LYS A 12 14.30 -4.79 6.52
C LYS A 12 14.91 -3.59 7.20
N GLU A 13 14.24 -3.13 8.26
CA GLU A 13 14.72 -2.02 9.06
C GLU A 13 14.76 -2.49 10.50
N ASP A 14 15.94 -2.77 11.00
CA ASP A 14 16.07 -3.25 12.37
C ASP A 14 15.18 -4.47 12.59
N ASP A 15 14.16 -4.32 13.40
CA ASP A 15 13.26 -5.44 13.67
C ASP A 15 12.00 -5.38 12.85
N TRP A 16 11.95 -4.49 11.88
CA TRP A 16 10.74 -4.31 11.10
C TRP A 16 10.98 -4.63 9.64
N TYR A 17 9.90 -4.88 8.95
CA TYR A 17 9.95 -5.00 7.50
C TYR A 17 9.08 -3.89 6.95
N VAL A 18 9.59 -3.19 5.95
CA VAL A 18 8.85 -2.11 5.32
C VAL A 18 8.48 -2.53 3.91
N ALA A 19 7.24 -2.32 3.55
CA ALA A 19 6.75 -2.66 2.21
C ALA A 19 6.27 -1.38 1.55
N GLU A 20 6.68 -1.18 0.32
CA GLU A 20 6.30 0.01 -0.43
C GLU A 20 5.68 -0.38 -1.74
N CYS A 21 4.68 0.36 -2.15
CA CYS A 21 4.07 0.17 -3.45
C CYS A 21 4.28 1.46 -4.25
N PRO A 22 5.33 1.52 -5.04
CA PRO A 22 5.66 2.77 -5.73
C PRO A 22 4.61 3.20 -6.74
N GLU A 23 3.88 2.26 -7.30
CA GLU A 23 2.85 2.63 -8.27
C GLU A 23 1.78 3.50 -7.66
N VAL A 24 1.47 3.26 -6.40
CA VAL A 24 0.42 3.99 -5.72
C VAL A 24 0.98 4.97 -4.73
N GLY A 25 2.17 4.72 -4.26
CA GLY A 25 2.78 5.60 -3.28
C GLY A 25 2.43 5.24 -1.85
N THR A 26 1.96 4.02 -1.62
CA THR A 26 1.62 3.61 -0.27
C THR A 26 2.80 2.88 0.35
N VAL A 27 2.88 2.97 1.67
CA VAL A 27 3.95 2.34 2.42
C VAL A 27 3.35 1.76 3.68
N SER A 28 3.83 0.61 4.07
CA SER A 28 3.37 0.00 5.29
C SER A 28 4.52 -0.78 5.92
N GLN A 29 4.32 -1.26 7.12
CA GLN A 29 5.37 -1.98 7.81
C GLN A 29 4.77 -3.06 8.68
N GLY A 30 5.59 -3.98 9.10
CA GLY A 30 5.15 -5.07 9.96
C GLY A 30 6.35 -5.76 10.56
N HIS A 31 6.10 -6.67 11.47
CA HIS A 31 7.18 -7.39 12.13
C HIS A 31 7.66 -8.56 11.27
N THR A 32 6.89 -8.97 10.29
CA THR A 32 7.30 -10.02 9.37
C THR A 32 7.00 -9.55 7.96
N VAL A 33 7.60 -10.24 7.01
CA VAL A 33 7.34 -9.91 5.61
C VAL A 33 5.86 -10.08 5.30
N GLU A 34 5.26 -11.15 5.80
CA GLU A 34 3.85 -11.39 5.53
C GLU A 34 2.98 -10.30 6.12
N GLU A 35 3.33 -9.85 7.32
CA GLU A 35 2.56 -8.81 7.95
C GLU A 35 2.70 -7.50 7.21
N ALA A 36 3.91 -7.18 6.78
CA ALA A 36 4.14 -5.95 6.04
C ALA A 36 3.36 -5.95 4.73
N ILE A 37 3.35 -7.08 4.05
CA ILE A 37 2.63 -7.19 2.79
C ILE A 37 1.13 -7.09 3.02
N ALA A 38 0.63 -7.75 4.06
CA ALA A 38 -0.80 -7.70 4.34
C ALA A 38 -1.22 -6.28 4.66
N ASN A 39 -0.42 -5.58 5.45
CA ASN A 39 -0.73 -4.21 5.80
C ASN A 39 -0.65 -3.30 4.57
N LEU A 40 0.32 -3.55 3.72
CA LEU A 40 0.44 -2.75 2.51
C LEU A 40 -0.75 -2.98 1.59
N LYS A 41 -1.18 -4.24 1.50
CA LYS A 41 -2.30 -4.56 0.65
C LYS A 41 -3.56 -3.85 1.14
N GLU A 42 -3.77 -3.87 2.44
CA GLU A 42 -4.93 -3.22 2.99
C GLU A 42 -4.87 -1.72 2.76
N ALA A 43 -3.72 -1.12 2.99
CA ALA A 43 -3.57 0.31 2.80
C ALA A 43 -3.78 0.69 1.35
N THR A 44 -3.28 -0.12 0.44
CA THR A 44 -3.43 0.15 -0.97
C THR A 44 -4.89 0.01 -1.40
N GLU A 45 -5.57 -0.98 -0.89
CA GLU A 45 -6.97 -1.16 -1.23
C GLU A 45 -7.80 0.01 -0.73
N LEU A 46 -7.52 0.47 0.47
CA LEU A 46 -8.24 1.61 0.99
C LEU A 46 -7.95 2.86 0.18
N TYR A 47 -6.72 3.03 -0.19
CA TYR A 47 -6.35 4.18 -1.00
C TYR A 47 -7.11 4.16 -2.32
N LEU A 48 -7.16 3.00 -2.96
CA LEU A 48 -7.81 2.89 -4.25
C LEU A 48 -9.32 3.04 -4.13
N GLU A 49 -9.89 2.55 -3.04
CA GLU A 49 -11.31 2.69 -2.85
C GLU A 49 -11.71 4.13 -2.63
N GLU A 50 -10.92 4.85 -1.86
CA GLU A 50 -11.27 6.22 -1.55
C GLU A 50 -10.88 7.18 -2.63
N SER A 51 -9.92 6.80 -3.42
CA SER A 51 -9.40 7.71 -4.40
C SER A 51 -10.47 8.34 -5.27
N PRO A 52 -11.37 7.58 -5.82
CA PRO A 52 -12.39 8.19 -6.66
C PRO A 52 -13.27 9.17 -5.91
N CYS A 53 -13.56 8.85 -4.71
CA CYS A 53 -14.40 9.73 -3.95
C CYS A 53 -13.63 10.93 -3.50
N VAL A 54 -12.46 10.67 -3.06
CA VAL A 54 -11.69 11.75 -2.55
C VAL A 54 -11.29 12.69 -3.62
N SER A 55 -11.05 12.15 -4.75
CA SER A 55 -10.61 13.01 -5.78
C SER A 55 -11.62 14.07 -6.00
N SER A 56 -12.81 13.76 -5.79
CA SER A 56 -13.76 14.79 -6.01
C SER A 56 -13.68 15.74 -4.88
N SER A 57 -13.45 15.25 -3.77
CA SER A 57 -13.53 16.15 -2.73
C SER A 57 -12.27 16.82 -2.56
N ALA A 58 -11.35 16.19 -2.94
CA ALA A 58 -10.17 16.71 -2.69
C ALA A 58 -10.04 17.98 -3.11
N SER A 59 -10.72 18.03 -3.81
CA SER A 59 -10.71 19.10 -4.08
C SER A 59 -10.78 19.88 -3.02
N PHE A 60 -10.59 19.87 -2.54
CA PHE A 60 -10.78 20.54 -1.63
C PHE A 60 -9.85 21.10 -1.40
#